data_38544eaec1bc18eaeb3783130d355d01
#
_entry.id   38544eaec1bc18eaeb3783130d355d01
#
_cell.length_a   1.000
_cell.length_b   1.000
_cell.length_c   1.000
_cell.angle_alpha   90.00
_cell.angle_beta   90.00
_cell.angle_gamma   90.00
#
_symmetry.space_group_name_H-M   'P 1'
#
loop_
_entity.id
_entity.type
_entity.pdbx_description
1 polymer ?
#
loop_
_entity_poly.entity_id
_entity_poly.type
_entity_poly.pdbx_seq_one_letter_code
_entity_poly.pdbx_strand_id
1 'polypeptide(L)'
;MSPILANLFLPYAFDRWIKENNPDIPFERYADDVGCHCRSEAQARSLRQALEARLATCKLELHSQKTKIVYCKDTNRLNSHPEQRFDFLGFTFRPRQSMNRTGNLFVSFSPAVSDKAAKAMREVVRRWKLHHRSDLDLGDIARWTRPMLLGWVRYYGRFHRSALRSALRTLDQFIVRWAQRKYKRLKVHTKRAWDWLRGLQARQPNLFAPWLMESQVGR
;
A
#
# COMPACT_ATOMS: atom_id res chain seq x y z
N MET A 1 -20.61 3.07 -7.99
CA MET A 1 -21.64 2.26 -7.27
C MET A 1 -21.43 2.44 -5.79
N SER A 2 -22.50 2.52 -4.97
CA SER A 2 -22.36 2.53 -3.51
C SER A 2 -21.86 1.17 -3.03
N PRO A 3 -20.88 1.10 -2.09
CA PRO A 3 -20.41 -0.18 -1.53
C PRO A 3 -21.54 -1.04 -0.94
N ILE A 4 -22.59 -0.42 -0.41
CA ILE A 4 -23.77 -1.12 0.13
C ILE A 4 -24.50 -1.83 -1.01
N LEU A 5 -24.78 -1.14 -2.11
CA LEU A 5 -25.45 -1.73 -3.27
C LEU A 5 -24.58 -2.81 -3.93
N ALA A 6 -23.26 -2.59 -4.04
CA ALA A 6 -22.36 -3.60 -4.54
C ALA A 6 -22.43 -4.89 -3.70
N ASN A 7 -22.44 -4.77 -2.38
CA ASN A 7 -22.53 -5.93 -1.49
C ASN A 7 -23.93 -6.57 -1.43
N LEU A 8 -24.97 -5.88 -1.88
CA LEU A 8 -26.33 -6.43 -2.02
C LEU A 8 -26.47 -7.26 -3.31
N PHE A 9 -25.98 -6.74 -4.44
CA PHE A 9 -26.23 -7.35 -5.75
C PHE A 9 -25.13 -8.31 -6.22
N LEU A 10 -23.85 -8.00 -6.01
CA LEU A 10 -22.75 -8.82 -6.53
C LEU A 10 -22.64 -10.22 -5.92
N PRO A 11 -23.08 -10.52 -4.67
CA PRO A 11 -23.16 -11.89 -4.21
C PRO A 11 -23.96 -12.81 -5.13
N TYR A 12 -25.03 -12.30 -5.73
CA TYR A 12 -25.88 -13.03 -6.67
C TYR A 12 -25.40 -12.92 -8.13
N ALA A 13 -25.05 -11.72 -8.56
CA ALA A 13 -24.65 -11.45 -9.94
C ALA A 13 -23.29 -12.04 -10.27
N PHE A 14 -22.36 -12.09 -9.30
CA PHE A 14 -20.98 -12.48 -9.49
C PHE A 14 -20.55 -13.66 -8.59
N ASP A 15 -20.58 -13.54 -7.24
CA ASP A 15 -19.93 -14.49 -6.33
C ASP A 15 -20.51 -15.91 -6.47
N ARG A 16 -21.83 -16.02 -6.51
CA ARG A 16 -22.51 -17.30 -6.70
C ARG A 16 -22.26 -17.84 -8.11
N TRP A 17 -22.43 -17.02 -9.12
CA TRP A 17 -22.26 -17.41 -10.51
C TRP A 17 -20.84 -17.93 -10.80
N ILE A 18 -19.79 -17.27 -10.31
CA ILE A 18 -18.41 -17.72 -10.57
C ILE A 18 -18.12 -19.05 -9.87
N LYS A 19 -18.63 -19.27 -8.65
CA LYS A 19 -18.48 -20.52 -7.93
C LYS A 19 -19.16 -21.69 -8.63
N GLU A 20 -20.33 -21.45 -9.23
CA GLU A 20 -21.11 -22.49 -9.93
C GLU A 20 -20.53 -22.80 -11.32
N ASN A 21 -20.07 -21.79 -12.06
CA ASN A 21 -19.65 -21.96 -13.47
C ASN A 21 -18.13 -22.07 -13.65
N ASN A 22 -17.33 -21.59 -12.68
CA ASN A 22 -15.87 -21.57 -12.73
C ASN A 22 -15.26 -21.90 -11.35
N PRO A 23 -15.57 -23.09 -10.77
CA PRO A 23 -15.16 -23.44 -9.41
C PRO A 23 -13.63 -23.49 -9.22
N ASP A 24 -12.88 -23.73 -10.29
CA ASP A 24 -11.41 -23.80 -10.28
C ASP A 24 -10.72 -22.43 -10.32
N ILE A 25 -11.48 -21.34 -10.42
CA ILE A 25 -10.92 -19.98 -10.46
C ILE A 25 -11.12 -19.29 -9.09
N PRO A 26 -10.08 -19.23 -8.25
CA PRO A 26 -10.14 -18.44 -7.02
C PRO A 26 -10.35 -16.95 -7.33
N PHE A 27 -11.09 -16.28 -6.47
CA PHE A 27 -11.31 -14.84 -6.59
C PHE A 27 -11.39 -14.16 -5.22
N GLU A 28 -11.07 -12.89 -5.20
CA GLU A 28 -11.31 -11.98 -4.08
C GLU A 28 -12.19 -10.80 -4.54
N ARG A 29 -13.14 -10.42 -3.71
CA ARG A 29 -14.00 -9.26 -3.95
C ARG A 29 -14.04 -8.33 -2.74
N TYR A 30 -13.89 -7.05 -3.01
CA TYR A 30 -14.12 -5.99 -2.03
C TYR A 30 -15.04 -4.93 -2.67
N ALA A 31 -16.29 -4.91 -2.25
CA ALA A 31 -17.35 -4.11 -2.88
C ALA A 31 -17.46 -4.41 -4.39
N ASP A 32 -17.12 -3.45 -5.23
CA ASP A 32 -17.12 -3.56 -6.70
C ASP A 32 -15.75 -3.92 -7.30
N ASP A 33 -14.68 -3.90 -6.50
CA ASP A 33 -13.36 -4.33 -6.93
C ASP A 33 -13.22 -5.86 -6.82
N VAL A 34 -12.86 -6.52 -7.93
CA VAL A 34 -12.73 -7.98 -8.03
C VAL A 34 -11.38 -8.37 -8.62
N GLY A 35 -10.73 -9.36 -8.03
CA GLY A 35 -9.56 -10.04 -8.59
C GLY A 35 -9.84 -11.53 -8.80
N CYS A 36 -9.64 -12.07 -10.01
CA CYS A 36 -9.77 -13.48 -10.35
C CYS A 36 -8.40 -14.05 -10.70
N HIS A 37 -8.07 -15.25 -10.17
CA HIS A 37 -6.76 -15.89 -10.36
C HIS A 37 -6.84 -16.99 -11.42
N CYS A 38 -6.50 -16.64 -12.66
CA CYS A 38 -6.46 -17.56 -13.78
C CYS A 38 -5.07 -18.19 -13.96
N ARG A 39 -5.02 -19.44 -14.42
CA ARG A 39 -3.77 -20.18 -14.67
C ARG A 39 -3.11 -19.80 -16.00
N SER A 40 -3.90 -19.32 -16.98
CA SER A 40 -3.43 -18.95 -18.31
C SER A 40 -4.13 -17.68 -18.82
N GLU A 41 -3.54 -17.03 -19.81
CA GLU A 41 -4.17 -15.90 -20.49
C GLU A 41 -5.44 -16.31 -21.23
N ALA A 42 -5.45 -17.49 -21.85
CA ALA A 42 -6.64 -18.03 -22.54
C ALA A 42 -7.81 -18.17 -21.55
N GLN A 43 -7.57 -18.75 -20.36
CA GLN A 43 -8.57 -18.86 -19.31
C GLN A 43 -9.06 -17.48 -18.84
N ALA A 44 -8.16 -16.52 -18.69
CA ALA A 44 -8.52 -15.15 -18.28
C ALA A 44 -9.38 -14.43 -19.34
N ARG A 45 -9.07 -14.63 -20.64
CA ARG A 45 -9.87 -14.08 -21.74
C ARG A 45 -11.26 -14.71 -21.82
N SER A 46 -11.34 -16.03 -21.70
CA SER A 46 -12.62 -16.76 -21.66
C SER A 46 -13.48 -16.34 -20.47
N LEU A 47 -12.88 -16.25 -19.28
CA LEU A 47 -13.58 -15.75 -18.08
C LEU A 47 -14.09 -14.32 -18.26
N ARG A 48 -13.28 -13.42 -18.82
CA ARG A 48 -13.70 -12.05 -19.08
C ARG A 48 -14.93 -11.98 -19.97
N GLN A 49 -14.93 -12.73 -21.09
CA GLN A 49 -16.07 -12.79 -22.00
C GLN A 49 -17.32 -13.37 -21.33
N ALA A 50 -17.18 -14.43 -20.54
CA ALA A 50 -18.28 -15.02 -19.78
C ALA A 50 -18.84 -14.06 -18.73
N LEU A 51 -17.98 -13.30 -18.06
CA LEU A 51 -18.38 -12.25 -17.11
C LEU A 51 -19.11 -11.10 -17.80
N GLU A 52 -18.64 -10.64 -18.96
CA GLU A 52 -19.33 -9.60 -19.74
C GLU A 52 -20.76 -10.05 -20.10
N ALA A 53 -20.92 -11.27 -20.60
CA ALA A 53 -22.23 -11.84 -20.90
C ALA A 53 -23.12 -11.96 -19.65
N ARG A 54 -22.57 -12.47 -18.55
CA ARG A 54 -23.31 -12.62 -17.28
C ARG A 54 -23.77 -11.29 -16.70
N LEU A 55 -22.89 -10.30 -16.64
CA LEU A 55 -23.22 -8.99 -16.09
C LEU A 55 -24.25 -8.26 -16.95
N ALA A 56 -24.20 -8.41 -18.28
CA ALA A 56 -25.21 -7.89 -19.19
C ALA A 56 -26.61 -8.42 -18.86
N THR A 57 -26.77 -9.71 -18.52
CA THR A 57 -28.06 -10.27 -18.07
C THR A 57 -28.57 -9.63 -16.77
N CYS A 58 -27.68 -9.10 -15.94
CA CYS A 58 -27.99 -8.39 -14.71
C CYS A 58 -28.12 -6.87 -14.92
N LYS A 59 -28.08 -6.37 -16.15
CA LYS A 59 -28.03 -4.95 -16.51
C LYS A 59 -26.86 -4.20 -15.86
N LEU A 60 -25.73 -4.90 -15.73
CA LEU A 60 -24.44 -4.38 -15.28
C LEU A 60 -23.42 -4.51 -16.40
N GLU A 61 -22.36 -3.72 -16.36
CA GLU A 61 -21.26 -3.77 -17.32
C GLU A 61 -19.90 -3.75 -16.64
N LEU A 62 -18.91 -4.39 -17.28
CA LEU A 62 -17.51 -4.28 -16.87
C LEU A 62 -16.95 -2.94 -17.31
N HIS A 63 -16.27 -2.25 -16.40
CA HIS A 63 -15.64 -0.97 -16.72
C HIS A 63 -14.46 -1.20 -17.66
N SER A 64 -14.58 -0.78 -18.92
CA SER A 64 -13.65 -1.08 -20.02
C SER A 64 -12.18 -0.72 -19.73
N GLN A 65 -11.93 0.44 -19.09
CA GLN A 65 -10.57 0.91 -18.80
C GLN A 65 -9.97 0.33 -17.51
N LYS A 66 -10.80 -0.11 -16.54
CA LYS A 66 -10.34 -0.63 -15.26
C LYS A 66 -10.22 -2.16 -15.26
N THR A 67 -11.01 -2.85 -16.07
CA THR A 67 -10.94 -4.31 -16.18
C THR A 67 -9.75 -4.71 -17.03
N LYS A 68 -8.76 -5.37 -16.43
CA LYS A 68 -7.50 -5.71 -17.07
C LYS A 68 -7.14 -7.18 -16.81
N ILE A 69 -6.50 -7.79 -17.80
CA ILE A 69 -5.80 -9.06 -17.63
C ILE A 69 -4.35 -8.73 -17.34
N VAL A 70 -3.85 -9.15 -16.17
CA VAL A 70 -2.52 -8.81 -15.68
C VAL A 70 -1.66 -10.06 -15.58
N TYR A 71 -0.47 -10.00 -16.16
CA TYR A 71 0.52 -11.06 -16.08
C TYR A 71 1.32 -10.97 -14.78
N CYS A 72 1.12 -11.93 -13.90
CA CYS A 72 1.82 -12.01 -12.61
C CYS A 72 3.22 -12.62 -12.78
N LYS A 73 4.15 -11.80 -13.30
CA LYS A 73 5.54 -12.21 -13.57
C LYS A 73 6.30 -12.51 -12.29
N ASP A 74 7.00 -13.64 -12.26
CA ASP A 74 7.94 -14.06 -11.21
C ASP A 74 9.21 -14.66 -11.83
N THR A 75 10.11 -15.19 -11.00
CA THR A 75 11.37 -15.81 -11.47
C THR A 75 11.15 -16.99 -12.42
N ASN A 76 10.04 -17.72 -12.29
CA ASN A 76 9.73 -18.89 -13.10
C ASN A 76 8.96 -18.53 -14.38
N ARG A 77 8.49 -17.29 -14.49
CA ARG A 77 7.67 -16.80 -15.61
C ARG A 77 8.45 -15.74 -16.40
N LEU A 78 9.15 -16.18 -17.44
CA LEU A 78 10.10 -15.36 -18.21
C LEU A 78 9.44 -14.48 -19.28
N ASN A 79 8.18 -14.78 -19.68
CA ASN A 79 7.50 -14.03 -20.72
C ASN A 79 7.29 -12.57 -20.33
N SER A 80 7.20 -11.71 -21.34
CA SER A 80 6.89 -10.29 -21.17
C SER A 80 5.49 -10.00 -21.70
N HIS A 81 4.71 -9.28 -20.89
CA HIS A 81 3.36 -8.83 -21.23
C HIS A 81 3.25 -7.34 -20.92
N PRO A 82 2.39 -6.58 -21.62
CA PRO A 82 2.28 -5.13 -21.41
C PRO A 82 1.75 -4.79 -20.02
N GLU A 83 0.78 -5.55 -19.51
CA GLU A 83 0.19 -5.32 -18.20
C GLU A 83 0.79 -6.28 -17.18
N GLN A 84 1.65 -5.77 -16.29
CA GLN A 84 2.31 -6.53 -15.21
C GLN A 84 2.10 -5.89 -13.84
N ARG A 85 1.09 -5.04 -13.70
CA ARG A 85 0.78 -4.36 -12.43
C ARG A 85 -0.71 -4.05 -12.32
N PHE A 86 -1.20 -4.07 -11.09
CA PHE A 86 -2.52 -3.55 -10.74
C PHE A 86 -2.53 -3.00 -9.33
N ASP A 87 -3.49 -2.13 -9.05
CA ASP A 87 -3.74 -1.60 -7.72
C ASP A 87 -4.99 -2.25 -7.13
N PHE A 88 -4.91 -2.71 -5.88
CA PHE A 88 -6.03 -3.28 -5.14
C PHE A 88 -5.92 -2.91 -3.66
N LEU A 89 -6.97 -2.37 -3.07
CA LEU A 89 -7.06 -1.98 -1.66
C LEU A 89 -5.89 -1.10 -1.17
N GLY A 90 -5.45 -0.17 -2.02
CA GLY A 90 -4.35 0.74 -1.67
C GLY A 90 -2.95 0.14 -1.81
N PHE A 91 -2.83 -1.09 -2.29
CA PHE A 91 -1.57 -1.73 -2.64
C PHE A 91 -1.40 -1.79 -4.15
N THR A 92 -0.16 -1.65 -4.62
CA THR A 92 0.25 -1.98 -5.99
C THR A 92 0.91 -3.34 -6.01
N PHE A 93 0.33 -4.28 -6.74
CA PHE A 93 0.88 -5.59 -7.06
C PHE A 93 1.70 -5.49 -8.34
N ARG A 94 2.95 -5.91 -8.31
CA ARG A 94 3.87 -5.95 -9.46
C ARG A 94 5.07 -6.86 -9.20
N PRO A 95 5.86 -7.23 -10.24
CA PRO A 95 7.14 -7.90 -10.06
C PRO A 95 8.08 -7.04 -9.21
N ARG A 96 8.69 -7.65 -8.18
CA ARG A 96 9.65 -6.99 -7.28
C ARG A 96 10.80 -7.95 -6.98
N GLN A 97 11.99 -7.40 -6.93
CA GLN A 97 13.13 -8.14 -6.39
C GLN A 97 12.93 -8.38 -4.90
N SER A 98 13.15 -9.59 -4.48
CA SER A 98 13.12 -10.05 -3.10
C SER A 98 14.37 -10.88 -2.84
N MET A 99 14.79 -10.97 -1.59
CA MET A 99 15.91 -11.79 -1.18
C MET A 99 15.41 -12.88 -0.23
N ASN A 100 15.78 -14.11 -0.48
CA ASN A 100 15.45 -15.23 0.40
C ASN A 100 16.36 -15.22 1.65
N ARG A 101 16.11 -16.15 2.58
CA ARG A 101 16.91 -16.27 3.83
C ARG A 101 18.37 -16.63 3.58
N THR A 102 18.68 -17.21 2.43
CA THR A 102 20.05 -17.60 2.03
C THR A 102 20.77 -16.50 1.24
N GLY A 103 20.17 -15.32 1.09
CA GLY A 103 20.77 -14.18 0.38
C GLY A 103 20.56 -14.18 -1.14
N ASN A 104 19.89 -15.18 -1.72
CA ASN A 104 19.64 -15.25 -3.14
C ASN A 104 18.51 -14.27 -3.56
N LEU A 105 18.76 -13.53 -4.62
CA LEU A 105 17.78 -12.63 -5.22
C LEU A 105 16.81 -13.40 -6.13
N PHE A 106 15.54 -13.11 -6.03
CA PHE A 106 14.49 -13.64 -6.88
C PHE A 106 13.43 -12.57 -7.17
N VAL A 107 12.67 -12.75 -8.23
CA VAL A 107 11.53 -11.88 -8.54
C VAL A 107 10.25 -12.54 -8.05
N SER A 108 9.47 -11.82 -7.25
CA SER A 108 8.13 -12.23 -6.82
C SER A 108 7.09 -11.19 -7.23
N PHE A 109 5.90 -11.65 -7.58
CA PHE A 109 4.76 -10.76 -7.80
C PHE A 109 4.14 -10.43 -6.42
N SER A 110 4.44 -9.25 -5.89
CA SER A 110 4.13 -8.94 -4.49
C SER A 110 3.57 -7.53 -4.30
N PRO A 111 2.72 -7.34 -3.26
CA PRO A 111 2.12 -6.04 -2.95
C PRO A 111 3.10 -5.11 -2.23
N ALA A 112 2.94 -3.81 -2.49
CA ALA A 112 3.49 -2.74 -1.65
C ALA A 112 2.51 -1.57 -1.63
N VAL A 113 2.68 -0.62 -0.71
CA VAL A 113 1.87 0.59 -0.68
C VAL A 113 1.82 1.23 -2.07
N SER A 114 0.62 1.56 -2.56
CA SER A 114 0.45 2.18 -3.88
C SER A 114 0.94 3.63 -3.89
N ASP A 115 1.30 4.13 -5.07
CA ASP A 115 1.73 5.51 -5.24
C ASP A 115 0.63 6.49 -4.81
N LYS A 116 -0.64 6.16 -5.09
CA LYS A 116 -1.83 6.92 -4.67
C LYS A 116 -1.94 6.97 -3.15
N ALA A 117 -1.83 5.83 -2.47
CA ALA A 117 -1.89 5.76 -1.01
C ALA A 117 -0.69 6.48 -0.37
N ALA A 118 0.52 6.28 -0.89
CA ALA A 118 1.73 6.96 -0.43
C ALA A 118 1.63 8.50 -0.60
N LYS A 119 1.06 8.97 -1.71
CA LYS A 119 0.77 10.39 -1.94
C LYS A 119 -0.22 10.93 -0.90
N ALA A 120 -1.32 10.23 -0.67
CA ALA A 120 -2.33 10.61 0.31
C ALA A 120 -1.73 10.68 1.74
N MET A 121 -0.90 9.72 2.14
CA MET A 121 -0.18 9.78 3.43
C MET A 121 0.69 11.03 3.56
N ARG A 122 1.48 11.34 2.52
CA ARG A 122 2.33 12.54 2.51
C ARG A 122 1.51 13.82 2.59
N GLU A 123 0.36 13.88 1.94
CA GLU A 123 -0.55 15.03 2.00
C GLU A 123 -1.16 15.19 3.38
N VAL A 124 -1.53 14.10 4.04
CA VAL A 124 -2.01 14.15 5.44
C VAL A 124 -0.93 14.69 6.37
N VAL A 125 0.31 14.15 6.27
CA VAL A 125 1.44 14.65 7.10
C VAL A 125 1.73 16.12 6.84
N ARG A 126 1.64 16.60 5.59
CA ARG A 126 1.79 18.03 5.27
C ARG A 126 0.70 18.87 5.91
N ARG A 127 -0.55 18.42 5.92
CA ARG A 127 -1.70 19.11 6.52
C ARG A 127 -1.57 19.26 8.02
N TRP A 128 -0.85 18.39 8.71
CA TRP A 128 -0.56 18.54 10.14
C TRP A 128 0.25 19.78 10.47
N LYS A 129 1.00 20.33 9.51
CA LYS A 129 1.81 21.56 9.68
C LYS A 129 2.70 21.53 10.93
N LEU A 130 3.28 20.36 11.26
CA LEU A 130 4.04 20.12 12.50
C LEU A 130 5.09 21.20 12.76
N HIS A 131 5.75 21.68 11.72
CA HIS A 131 6.75 22.73 11.80
C HIS A 131 6.22 24.09 12.31
N HIS A 132 4.92 24.27 12.39
CA HIS A 132 4.29 25.46 13.01
C HIS A 132 3.84 25.23 14.46
N ARG A 133 3.90 23.99 14.94
CA ARG A 133 3.44 23.61 16.28
C ARG A 133 4.59 23.65 17.30
N SER A 134 5.30 24.77 17.40
CA SER A 134 6.33 24.97 18.41
C SER A 134 5.77 25.09 19.84
N ASP A 135 4.46 25.29 19.98
CA ASP A 135 3.68 25.20 21.21
C ASP A 135 3.70 23.80 21.84
N LEU A 136 3.70 22.76 21.01
CA LEU A 136 3.70 21.36 21.46
C LEU A 136 5.11 20.84 21.76
N ASP A 137 5.20 19.88 22.66
CA ASP A 137 6.40 19.06 22.79
C ASP A 137 6.38 17.87 21.81
N LEU A 138 7.48 17.13 21.74
CA LEU A 138 7.58 16.01 20.80
C LEU A 138 6.70 14.82 21.20
N GLY A 139 6.49 14.62 22.51
CA GLY A 139 5.60 13.60 23.05
C GLY A 139 4.14 13.89 22.71
N ASP A 140 3.73 15.17 22.75
CA ASP A 140 2.40 15.61 22.34
C ASP A 140 2.17 15.35 20.86
N ILE A 141 3.13 15.70 20.00
CA ILE A 141 3.08 15.42 18.58
C ILE A 141 2.96 13.92 18.33
N ALA A 142 3.75 13.11 19.03
CA ALA A 142 3.73 11.66 18.91
C ALA A 142 2.38 11.08 19.32
N ARG A 143 1.81 11.48 20.46
CA ARG A 143 0.48 11.06 20.94
C ARG A 143 -0.61 11.42 19.95
N TRP A 144 -0.62 12.66 19.49
CA TRP A 144 -1.63 13.14 18.54
C TRP A 144 -1.61 12.40 17.20
N THR A 145 -0.42 12.16 16.64
CA THR A 145 -0.28 11.51 15.33
C THR A 145 -0.35 9.97 15.38
N ARG A 146 -0.18 9.39 16.58
CA ARG A 146 -0.08 7.95 16.81
C ARG A 146 -1.20 7.11 16.20
N PRO A 147 -2.51 7.43 16.36
CA PRO A 147 -3.57 6.58 15.84
C PRO A 147 -3.46 6.37 14.34
N MET A 148 -3.20 7.44 13.60
CA MET A 148 -3.09 7.41 12.15
C MET A 148 -1.80 6.71 11.67
N LEU A 149 -0.66 7.05 12.28
CA LEU A 149 0.63 6.41 11.95
C LEU A 149 0.61 4.91 12.25
N LEU A 150 0.03 4.52 13.38
CA LEU A 150 -0.11 3.11 13.76
C LEU A 150 -1.04 2.36 12.79
N GLY A 151 -2.14 2.99 12.37
CA GLY A 151 -3.04 2.45 11.36
C GLY A 151 -2.32 2.17 10.04
N TRP A 152 -1.54 3.13 9.55
CA TRP A 152 -0.75 2.95 8.32
C TRP A 152 0.32 1.87 8.46
N VAL A 153 1.05 1.83 9.58
CA VAL A 153 2.08 0.81 9.83
C VAL A 153 1.46 -0.58 9.93
N ARG A 154 0.33 -0.74 10.61
CA ARG A 154 -0.38 -2.02 10.74
C ARG A 154 -0.93 -2.51 9.40
N TYR A 155 -1.51 -1.62 8.61
CA TYR A 155 -2.13 -1.97 7.35
C TYR A 155 -1.09 -2.19 6.24
N TYR A 156 -0.22 -1.22 5.98
CA TYR A 156 0.73 -1.27 4.86
C TYR A 156 2.08 -1.90 5.21
N GLY A 157 2.45 -1.96 6.48
CA GLY A 157 3.75 -2.50 6.93
C GLY A 157 3.86 -4.02 6.87
N ARG A 158 2.78 -4.73 6.54
CA ARG A 158 2.76 -6.18 6.40
C ARG A 158 3.57 -6.66 5.18
N PHE A 159 3.60 -5.85 4.13
CA PHE A 159 4.32 -6.14 2.89
C PHE A 159 5.33 -5.02 2.62
N HIS A 160 6.41 -5.29 1.92
CA HIS A 160 7.41 -4.31 1.46
C HIS A 160 7.59 -3.07 2.34
N ARG A 161 8.05 -3.27 3.57
CA ARG A 161 8.23 -2.20 4.58
C ARG A 161 9.05 -1.02 4.08
N SER A 162 10.03 -1.27 3.18
CA SER A 162 10.87 -0.24 2.58
C SER A 162 10.07 0.80 1.78
N ALA A 163 9.04 0.36 1.04
CA ALA A 163 8.17 1.26 0.29
C ALA A 163 7.34 2.16 1.22
N LEU A 164 6.79 1.59 2.30
CA LEU A 164 6.06 2.37 3.31
C LEU A 164 6.99 3.36 4.03
N ARG A 165 8.21 2.92 4.38
CA ARG A 165 9.22 3.81 4.98
C ARG A 165 9.50 5.02 4.10
N SER A 166 9.70 4.79 2.79
CA SER A 166 9.89 5.89 1.84
C SER A 166 8.71 6.88 1.84
N ALA A 167 7.48 6.39 1.92
CA ALA A 167 6.30 7.26 2.00
C ALA A 167 6.27 8.09 3.30
N LEU A 168 6.70 7.51 4.43
CA LEU A 168 6.64 8.13 5.76
C LEU A 168 7.88 8.99 6.11
N ARG A 169 8.95 9.00 5.28
CA ARG A 169 10.10 9.93 5.45
C ARG A 169 9.68 11.40 5.48
N THR A 170 8.54 11.73 4.91
CA THR A 170 7.96 13.07 5.01
C THR A 170 7.71 13.49 6.46
N LEU A 171 7.32 12.55 7.35
CA LEU A 171 7.17 12.82 8.78
C LEU A 171 8.48 13.30 9.40
N ASP A 172 9.59 12.57 9.14
CA ASP A 172 10.91 12.92 9.68
C ASP A 172 11.37 14.30 9.23
N GLN A 173 11.11 14.64 7.95
CA GLN A 173 11.40 15.99 7.44
C GLN A 173 10.63 17.08 8.20
N PHE A 174 9.37 16.85 8.54
CA PHE A 174 8.58 17.82 9.30
C PHE A 174 8.99 17.88 10.77
N ILE A 175 9.39 16.75 11.39
CA ILE A 175 9.95 16.75 12.75
C ILE A 175 11.27 17.52 12.79
N VAL A 176 12.15 17.34 11.81
CA VAL A 176 13.40 18.13 11.70
C VAL A 176 13.10 19.61 11.59
N ARG A 177 12.17 20.01 10.73
CA ARG A 177 11.77 21.43 10.59
C ARG A 177 11.15 22.00 11.87
N TRP A 178 10.36 21.18 12.58
CA TRP A 178 9.82 21.53 13.88
C TRP A 178 10.95 21.77 14.90
N ALA A 179 11.91 20.84 14.98
CA ALA A 179 13.06 20.95 15.89
C ALA A 179 13.91 22.20 15.59
N GLN A 180 14.13 22.51 14.31
CA GLN A 180 14.84 23.71 13.89
C GLN A 180 14.13 25.01 14.33
N ARG A 181 12.80 25.02 14.38
CA ARG A 181 12.04 26.18 14.87
C ARG A 181 12.01 26.25 16.38
N LYS A 182 11.89 25.12 17.06
CA LYS A 182 11.79 25.05 18.52
C LYS A 182 13.13 25.28 19.22
N TYR A 183 14.23 24.72 18.69
CA TYR A 183 15.54 24.74 19.34
C TYR A 183 16.51 25.68 18.63
N LYS A 184 16.90 26.79 19.29
CA LYS A 184 17.85 27.78 18.74
C LYS A 184 19.13 27.16 18.18
N ARG A 185 19.71 26.16 18.87
CA ARG A 185 20.94 25.44 18.48
C ARG A 185 20.83 24.63 17.16
N LEU A 186 19.61 24.35 16.69
CA LEU A 186 19.37 23.60 15.48
C LEU A 186 18.91 24.48 14.30
N LYS A 187 18.56 25.75 14.57
CA LYS A 187 17.85 26.66 13.65
C LYS A 187 18.48 26.75 12.26
N VAL A 188 19.81 26.90 12.16
CA VAL A 188 20.53 27.06 10.89
C VAL A 188 21.35 25.84 10.47
N HIS A 189 21.31 24.75 11.25
CA HIS A 189 22.20 23.60 11.07
C HIS A 189 21.40 22.35 10.67
N THR A 190 21.07 22.23 9.38
CA THR A 190 20.29 21.08 8.88
C THR A 190 20.93 19.74 9.21
N LYS A 191 22.25 19.58 9.03
CA LYS A 191 22.95 18.34 9.37
C LYS A 191 22.80 18.00 10.85
N ARG A 192 23.04 18.95 11.77
CA ARG A 192 22.86 18.74 13.22
C ARG A 192 21.41 18.37 13.59
N ALA A 193 20.42 18.95 12.89
CA ALA A 193 19.02 18.62 13.13
C ALA A 193 18.68 17.18 12.72
N TRP A 194 19.24 16.70 11.63
CA TRP A 194 19.13 15.29 11.23
C TRP A 194 19.90 14.35 12.17
N ASP A 195 21.11 14.73 12.62
CA ASP A 195 21.86 13.97 13.61
C ASP A 195 21.12 13.87 14.95
N TRP A 196 20.50 14.98 15.37
CA TRP A 196 19.62 15.00 16.53
C TRP A 196 18.45 14.03 16.37
N LEU A 197 17.78 14.03 15.21
CA LEU A 197 16.68 13.10 14.94
C LEU A 197 17.14 11.65 14.98
N ARG A 198 18.27 11.32 14.35
CA ARG A 198 18.84 9.95 14.37
C ARG A 198 19.18 9.50 15.79
N GLY A 199 19.79 10.37 16.58
CA GLY A 199 20.06 10.10 17.99
C GLY A 199 18.80 9.90 18.82
N LEU A 200 17.72 10.61 18.49
CA LEU A 200 16.42 10.45 19.13
C LEU A 200 15.76 9.10 18.74
N GLN A 201 15.77 8.76 17.45
CA GLN A 201 15.27 7.48 16.95
C GLN A 201 15.97 6.27 17.61
N ALA A 202 17.29 6.37 17.82
CA ALA A 202 18.05 5.34 18.50
C ALA A 202 17.68 5.22 20.00
N ARG A 203 17.47 6.33 20.70
CA ARG A 203 17.11 6.33 22.13
C ARG A 203 15.64 6.03 22.41
N GLN A 204 14.75 6.44 21.50
CA GLN A 204 13.31 6.31 21.68
C GLN A 204 12.63 5.77 20.40
N PRO A 205 12.93 4.53 19.98
CA PRO A 205 12.40 3.95 18.75
C PRO A 205 10.87 3.78 18.78
N ASN A 206 10.28 3.72 19.97
CA ASN A 206 8.84 3.55 20.18
C ASN A 206 8.05 4.87 20.12
N LEU A 207 8.72 6.03 20.00
CA LEU A 207 8.05 7.32 20.06
C LEU A 207 7.07 7.51 18.89
N PHE A 208 7.52 7.18 17.68
CA PHE A 208 6.66 7.17 16.50
C PHE A 208 6.56 5.76 15.90
N ALA A 209 5.35 5.33 15.57
CA ALA A 209 5.11 3.99 15.03
C ALA A 209 5.97 3.63 13.79
N PRO A 210 6.26 4.54 12.83
CA PRO A 210 7.16 4.25 11.72
C PRO A 210 8.60 3.90 12.12
N TRP A 211 9.11 4.45 13.22
CA TRP A 211 10.49 4.20 13.66
C TRP A 211 10.71 2.76 14.14
N LEU A 212 9.67 2.13 14.70
CA LEU A 212 9.71 0.71 15.07
C LEU A 212 10.00 -0.23 13.89
N MET A 213 9.63 0.18 12.67
CA MET A 213 9.93 -0.63 11.48
C MET A 213 11.42 -0.64 11.14
N GLU A 214 12.18 0.36 11.63
CA GLU A 214 13.62 0.48 11.40
C GLU A 214 14.43 -0.37 12.39
N SER A 215 13.98 -0.45 13.63
CA SER A 215 14.66 -1.22 14.67
C SER A 215 14.60 -2.75 14.48
N GLN A 216 13.66 -3.24 13.65
CA GLN A 216 13.45 -4.67 13.40
C GLN A 216 14.17 -5.21 12.14
N VAL A 217 14.86 -4.39 11.37
CA VAL A 217 15.58 -4.80 10.15
C VAL A 217 17.02 -5.22 10.42
N GLY A 218 17.51 -5.04 11.65
CA GLY A 218 18.87 -5.40 12.09
C GLY A 218 18.97 -6.70 12.91
N ARG A 219 17.94 -7.56 12.85
CA ARG A 219 17.98 -8.88 13.51
C ARG A 219 17.78 -10.01 12.51
#